data_e8e66dad3e04a7f774d51d811c3b0702
#
_entry.id   e8e66dad3e04a7f774d51d811c3b0702
#
_cell.length_a   1.000
_cell.length_b   1.000
_cell.length_c   1.000
_cell.angle_alpha   90.00
_cell.angle_beta   90.00
_cell.angle_gamma   90.00
#
_symmetry.space_group_name_H-M   'P 1'
#
loop_
_entity.id
_entity.type
_entity.pdbx_description
1 polymer ?
#
loop_
_entity_poly.entity_id
_entity_poly.type
_entity_poly.pdbx_seq_one_letter_code
_entity_poly.pdbx_strand_id
1 'polypeptide(L)'
;AGTADPTGDDHRQETQAAERIAAFDKQLAKVKQQMKLPPQPVNAIVYTAAAHTANLWTTDSAQGKLLHQLGFTLADVPAGLHTSKSQGKRHDIIQLGGENLATGLNGEGLFVFAGDQKDVDAIYANPLLAHLLSVKNKRVWALGTETFRLDYYSAMLVLQRLNSIFK
;
A
#
# COMPACT_ATOMS: atom_id res chain seq x y z
N ALA A 1 -21.34 -14.20 41.41
CA ALA A 1 -21.42 -13.60 40.64
C ALA A 1 -20.48 -12.49 40.21
N GLY A 2 -20.07 -11.64 40.20
CA GLY A 2 -19.17 -10.61 39.75
C GLY A 2 -18.44 -10.85 38.45
N THR A 3 -18.84 -11.87 37.73
CA THR A 3 -18.24 -12.11 36.42
C THR A 3 -18.90 -11.16 35.42
N ALA A 4 -18.08 -10.45 34.67
CA ALA A 4 -18.58 -9.61 33.60
C ALA A 4 -19.46 -10.45 32.68
N ASP A 5 -20.57 -9.92 32.28
CA ASP A 5 -21.45 -10.56 31.31
C ASP A 5 -20.71 -10.65 29.98
N PRO A 6 -20.33 -11.86 29.51
CA PRO A 6 -19.62 -11.99 28.23
C PRO A 6 -20.41 -11.41 27.07
N THR A 7 -21.73 -11.48 27.16
CA THR A 7 -22.61 -10.93 26.12
C THR A 7 -22.50 -9.40 26.05
N GLY A 8 -22.35 -8.74 27.19
CA GLY A 8 -22.21 -7.28 27.22
C GLY A 8 -20.88 -6.83 26.59
N ASP A 9 -19.79 -7.55 26.87
CA ASP A 9 -18.50 -7.24 26.29
C ASP A 9 -18.48 -7.50 24.79
N ASP A 10 -19.11 -8.59 24.35
CA ASP A 10 -19.23 -8.91 22.92
C ASP A 10 -20.03 -7.84 22.19
N HIS A 11 -21.13 -7.38 22.77
CA HIS A 11 -21.93 -6.28 22.20
C HIS A 11 -21.12 -4.99 22.09
N ARG A 12 -20.32 -4.67 23.08
CA ARG A 12 -19.50 -3.47 23.07
C ARG A 12 -18.45 -3.54 21.97
N GLN A 13 -17.81 -4.69 21.81
CA GLN A 13 -16.81 -4.90 20.76
C GLN A 13 -17.44 -4.85 19.38
N GLU A 14 -18.61 -5.44 19.21
CA GLU A 14 -19.35 -5.39 17.95
C GLU A 14 -19.74 -3.97 17.59
N THR A 15 -20.19 -3.18 18.57
CA THR A 15 -20.56 -1.79 18.37
C THR A 15 -19.34 -0.96 17.95
N GLN A 16 -18.20 -1.14 18.62
CA GLN A 16 -16.98 -0.44 18.27
C GLN A 16 -16.50 -0.81 16.86
N ALA A 17 -16.55 -2.10 16.51
CA ALA A 17 -16.19 -2.55 15.19
C ALA A 17 -17.09 -1.94 14.11
N ALA A 18 -18.40 -1.91 14.38
CA ALA A 18 -19.35 -1.30 13.46
C ALA A 18 -19.11 0.20 13.30
N GLU A 19 -18.80 0.89 14.40
CA GLU A 19 -18.51 2.32 14.37
C GLU A 19 -17.23 2.61 13.57
N ARG A 20 -16.20 1.77 13.70
CA ARG A 20 -14.95 1.91 12.97
C ARG A 20 -15.14 1.66 11.47
N ILE A 21 -15.92 0.64 11.13
CA ILE A 21 -16.27 0.37 9.74
C ILE A 21 -17.01 1.55 9.12
N ALA A 22 -18.01 2.08 9.84
CA ALA A 22 -18.77 3.21 9.35
C ALA A 22 -17.91 4.47 9.21
N ALA A 23 -17.02 4.73 10.16
CA ALA A 23 -16.10 5.86 10.11
C ALA A 23 -15.12 5.73 8.95
N PHE A 24 -14.61 4.51 8.73
CA PHE A 24 -13.70 4.24 7.62
C PHE A 24 -14.40 4.44 6.28
N ASP A 25 -15.60 3.87 6.12
CA ASP A 25 -16.37 3.99 4.88
C ASP A 25 -16.69 5.45 4.56
N LYS A 26 -17.03 6.24 5.58
CA LYS A 26 -17.29 7.67 5.42
C LYS A 26 -16.04 8.41 4.98
N GLN A 27 -14.91 8.14 5.62
CA GLN A 27 -13.64 8.77 5.28
C GLN A 27 -13.18 8.36 3.88
N LEU A 28 -13.35 7.09 3.54
CA LEU A 28 -13.02 6.59 2.21
C LEU A 28 -13.80 7.33 1.12
N ALA A 29 -15.11 7.48 1.32
CA ALA A 29 -15.96 8.19 0.37
C ALA A 29 -15.56 9.65 0.24
N LYS A 30 -15.24 10.31 1.35
CA LYS A 30 -14.80 11.70 1.37
C LYS A 30 -13.49 11.88 0.62
N VAL A 31 -12.50 11.03 0.91
CA VAL A 31 -11.18 11.10 0.26
C VAL A 31 -11.33 10.84 -1.23
N LYS A 32 -12.13 9.85 -1.61
CA LYS A 32 -12.38 9.52 -3.01
C LYS A 32 -12.96 10.70 -3.79
N GLN A 33 -13.82 11.50 -3.16
CA GLN A 33 -14.40 12.69 -3.79
C GLN A 33 -13.39 13.84 -3.92
N GLN A 34 -12.54 14.02 -2.93
CA GLN A 34 -11.62 15.16 -2.87
C GLN A 34 -10.32 14.93 -3.63
N MET A 35 -9.93 13.68 -3.80
CA MET A 35 -8.64 13.32 -4.34
C MET A 35 -8.67 13.32 -5.87
N LYS A 36 -7.58 13.79 -6.47
CA LYS A 36 -7.36 13.70 -7.92
C LYS A 36 -6.36 12.59 -8.16
N LEU A 37 -6.78 11.55 -8.88
CA LEU A 37 -5.91 10.41 -9.14
C LEU A 37 -4.72 10.79 -10.02
N PRO A 38 -3.51 10.33 -9.68
CA PRO A 38 -2.36 10.48 -10.57
C PRO A 38 -2.49 9.55 -11.77
N PRO A 39 -1.55 9.63 -12.73
CA PRO A 39 -1.56 8.66 -13.84
C PRO A 39 -1.55 7.22 -13.37
N GLN A 40 -2.27 6.37 -14.06
CA GLN A 40 -2.42 4.95 -13.76
C GLN A 40 -1.70 4.10 -14.82
N PRO A 41 -1.32 2.86 -14.50
CA PRO A 41 -1.45 2.19 -13.21
C PRO A 41 -0.32 2.55 -12.25
N VAL A 42 -0.44 2.09 -11.00
CA VAL A 42 0.58 2.35 -9.96
C VAL A 42 1.10 1.04 -9.39
N ASN A 43 2.28 1.08 -8.80
CA ASN A 43 2.81 -0.03 -8.00
C ASN A 43 2.78 0.34 -6.53
N ALA A 44 2.66 -0.68 -5.68
CA ALA A 44 2.68 -0.53 -4.23
C ALA A 44 3.72 -1.49 -3.68
N ILE A 45 4.69 -0.98 -2.93
CA ILE A 45 5.83 -1.77 -2.47
C ILE A 45 6.20 -1.49 -1.03
N VAL A 46 7.00 -2.40 -0.47
CA VAL A 46 7.90 -2.12 0.65
C VAL A 46 9.31 -2.20 0.08
N TYR A 47 10.09 -1.14 0.24
CA TYR A 47 11.44 -1.08 -0.31
C TYR A 47 12.48 -1.35 0.77
N THR A 48 13.44 -2.23 0.50
CA THR A 48 14.57 -2.52 1.37
C THR A 48 15.84 -1.97 0.73
N ALA A 49 16.22 -0.76 1.12
CA ALA A 49 17.32 -0.05 0.51
C ALA A 49 18.66 -0.80 0.65
N ALA A 50 18.93 -1.37 1.83
CA ALA A 50 20.18 -2.08 2.09
C ALA A 50 20.39 -3.29 1.18
N ALA A 51 19.31 -3.97 0.81
CA ALA A 51 19.36 -5.16 -0.04
C ALA A 51 19.05 -4.85 -1.51
N HIS A 52 18.65 -3.65 -1.84
CA HIS A 52 18.16 -3.25 -3.16
C HIS A 52 17.05 -4.18 -3.65
N THR A 53 16.11 -4.51 -2.74
CA THR A 53 14.96 -5.36 -3.05
C THR A 53 13.67 -4.64 -2.69
N ALA A 54 12.57 -5.13 -3.25
CA ALA A 54 11.25 -4.65 -2.92
C ALA A 54 10.28 -5.82 -2.82
N ASN A 55 9.30 -5.69 -1.92
CA ASN A 55 8.15 -6.56 -1.88
C ASN A 55 6.99 -5.83 -2.53
N LEU A 56 6.44 -6.40 -3.59
CA LEU A 56 5.35 -5.82 -4.36
C LEU A 56 4.02 -6.30 -3.80
N TRP A 57 3.17 -5.37 -3.37
CA TRP A 57 1.82 -5.70 -2.92
C TRP A 57 0.93 -5.98 -4.13
N THR A 58 0.17 -7.07 -4.05
CA THR A 58 -0.78 -7.45 -5.11
C THR A 58 -2.19 -6.96 -4.77
N THR A 59 -3.13 -7.19 -5.67
CA THR A 59 -4.54 -6.88 -5.44
C THR A 59 -5.18 -7.74 -4.36
N ASP A 60 -4.52 -8.82 -3.93
CA ASP A 60 -4.98 -9.66 -2.82
C ASP A 60 -4.56 -9.12 -1.46
N SER A 61 -3.64 -8.17 -1.42
CA SER A 61 -3.19 -7.56 -0.18
C SER A 61 -4.18 -6.52 0.34
N ALA A 62 -4.13 -6.24 1.64
CA ALA A 62 -4.93 -5.16 2.23
C ALA A 62 -4.55 -3.81 1.61
N GLN A 63 -3.26 -3.60 1.36
CA GLN A 63 -2.75 -2.38 0.73
C GLN A 63 -3.30 -2.22 -0.69
N GLY A 64 -3.24 -3.29 -1.48
CA GLY A 64 -3.76 -3.28 -2.84
C GLY A 64 -5.27 -3.07 -2.89
N LYS A 65 -6.00 -3.72 -1.98
CA LYS A 65 -7.46 -3.55 -1.88
C LYS A 65 -7.84 -2.13 -1.50
N LEU A 66 -7.10 -1.52 -0.58
CA LEU A 66 -7.37 -0.13 -0.17
C LEU A 66 -7.17 0.83 -1.34
N LEU A 67 -6.07 0.68 -2.07
CA LEU A 67 -5.81 1.52 -3.25
C LEU A 67 -6.89 1.31 -4.31
N HIS A 68 -7.31 0.08 -4.54
CA HIS A 68 -8.38 -0.21 -5.49
C HIS A 68 -9.70 0.45 -5.10
N GLN A 69 -10.04 0.41 -3.82
CA GLN A 69 -11.25 1.06 -3.30
C GLN A 69 -11.24 2.57 -3.52
N LEU A 70 -10.05 3.17 -3.53
CA LEU A 70 -9.89 4.61 -3.78
C LEU A 70 -9.89 4.96 -5.28
N GLY A 71 -9.89 3.97 -6.14
CA GLY A 71 -9.90 4.19 -7.58
C GLY A 71 -8.55 3.99 -8.27
N PHE A 72 -7.52 3.63 -7.53
CA PHE A 72 -6.23 3.31 -8.15
C PHE A 72 -6.27 1.96 -8.85
N THR A 73 -5.52 1.84 -9.93
CA THR A 73 -5.32 0.58 -10.64
C THR A 73 -3.89 0.12 -10.39
N LEU A 74 -3.74 -1.08 -9.82
CA LEU A 74 -2.40 -1.66 -9.66
C LEU A 74 -1.91 -2.18 -11.00
N ALA A 75 -0.63 -1.94 -11.29
CA ALA A 75 0.00 -2.42 -12.52
C ALA A 75 0.02 -3.95 -12.53
N ASP A 76 -0.18 -4.53 -13.71
CA ASP A 76 -0.10 -5.97 -13.88
C ASP A 76 1.32 -6.45 -13.63
N VAL A 77 1.45 -7.58 -12.94
CA VAL A 77 2.74 -8.20 -12.71
C VAL A 77 3.14 -8.95 -13.98
N PRO A 78 4.34 -8.66 -14.54
CA PRO A 78 4.78 -9.36 -15.74
C PRO A 78 4.82 -10.88 -15.54
N ALA A 79 4.50 -11.61 -16.60
CA ALA A 79 4.54 -13.07 -16.58
C ALA A 79 5.95 -13.54 -16.21
N GLY A 80 6.03 -14.59 -15.41
CA GLY A 80 7.31 -15.12 -14.93
C GLY A 80 7.77 -14.57 -13.59
N LEU A 81 7.24 -13.44 -13.13
CA LEU A 81 7.55 -12.93 -11.80
C LEU A 81 6.63 -13.49 -10.72
N HIS A 82 5.59 -14.19 -11.12
CA HIS A 82 4.59 -14.73 -10.20
C HIS A 82 5.01 -15.99 -9.44
N THR A 83 6.02 -16.74 -9.88
CA THR A 83 6.06 -18.13 -9.51
C THR A 83 7.14 -18.53 -8.53
N SER A 84 8.37 -18.23 -8.79
CA SER A 84 9.44 -18.86 -8.00
C SER A 84 9.87 -18.02 -6.81
N LYS A 85 9.38 -16.80 -6.71
CA LYS A 85 9.86 -15.86 -5.69
C LYS A 85 8.74 -15.27 -4.84
N SER A 86 7.54 -15.79 -4.98
CA SER A 86 6.51 -15.56 -3.98
C SER A 86 6.90 -16.32 -2.73
N GLN A 87 6.74 -15.72 -1.58
CA GLN A 87 7.10 -16.36 -0.32
C GLN A 87 6.09 -17.45 0.01
N GLY A 88 6.40 -18.67 -0.38
CA GLY A 88 5.56 -19.83 -0.09
C GLY A 88 4.17 -19.70 -0.71
N LYS A 89 3.15 -19.79 0.12
CA LYS A 89 1.74 -19.76 -0.32
C LYS A 89 1.12 -18.36 -0.29
N ARG A 90 1.90 -17.31 -0.07
CA ARG A 90 1.36 -15.95 -0.03
C ARG A 90 1.04 -15.48 -1.43
N HIS A 91 -0.17 -14.92 -1.59
CA HIS A 91 -0.63 -14.33 -2.85
C HIS A 91 -0.71 -12.80 -2.77
N ASP A 92 -0.47 -12.24 -1.58
CA ASP A 92 -0.60 -10.81 -1.34
C ASP A 92 0.69 -10.04 -1.58
N ILE A 93 1.83 -10.72 -1.71
CA ILE A 93 3.13 -10.08 -1.81
C ILE A 93 4.05 -10.88 -2.74
N ILE A 94 4.84 -10.17 -3.55
CA ILE A 94 5.81 -10.76 -4.47
C ILE A 94 7.16 -10.10 -4.21
N GLN A 95 8.18 -10.90 -3.93
CA GLN A 95 9.53 -10.38 -3.70
C GLN A 95 10.24 -10.12 -5.03
N LEU A 96 10.79 -8.91 -5.19
CA LEU A 96 11.53 -8.49 -6.36
C LEU A 96 12.94 -8.14 -5.98
N GLY A 97 13.90 -8.59 -6.78
CA GLY A 97 15.31 -8.26 -6.59
C GLY A 97 16.05 -8.33 -7.92
N GLY A 98 17.25 -7.74 -7.96
CA GLY A 98 18.06 -7.72 -9.16
C GLY A 98 17.34 -7.11 -10.36
N GLU A 99 17.40 -7.78 -11.49
CA GLU A 99 16.76 -7.33 -12.72
C GLU A 99 15.24 -7.29 -12.63
N ASN A 100 14.66 -8.15 -11.78
CA ASN A 100 13.21 -8.22 -11.61
C ASN A 100 12.65 -6.96 -10.93
N LEU A 101 13.48 -6.27 -10.15
CA LEU A 101 13.06 -5.04 -9.49
C LEU A 101 12.65 -3.98 -10.52
N ALA A 102 13.49 -3.74 -11.52
CA ALA A 102 13.20 -2.78 -12.56
C ALA A 102 12.04 -3.24 -13.45
N THR A 103 11.97 -4.52 -13.76
CA THR A 103 10.91 -5.09 -14.61
C THR A 103 9.56 -5.06 -13.90
N GLY A 104 9.55 -5.35 -12.60
CA GLY A 104 8.31 -5.45 -11.83
C GLY A 104 7.70 -4.11 -11.45
N LEU A 105 8.50 -3.04 -11.41
CA LEU A 105 8.02 -1.70 -11.05
C LEU A 105 7.66 -0.91 -12.31
N ASN A 106 6.64 -1.39 -13.01
CA ASN A 106 6.27 -0.92 -14.35
C ASN A 106 5.10 0.08 -14.37
N GLY A 107 4.69 0.59 -13.21
CA GLY A 107 3.60 1.56 -13.13
C GLY A 107 4.04 2.99 -13.41
N GLU A 108 3.06 3.87 -13.59
CA GLU A 108 3.29 5.31 -13.76
C GLU A 108 3.64 5.99 -12.44
N GLY A 109 3.21 5.43 -11.33
CA GLY A 109 3.48 5.92 -9.98
C GLY A 109 3.86 4.78 -9.05
N LEU A 110 4.50 5.14 -7.92
CA LEU A 110 5.02 4.17 -6.98
C LEU A 110 4.69 4.61 -5.55
N PHE A 111 3.95 3.77 -4.84
CA PHE A 111 3.66 3.97 -3.43
C PHE A 111 4.56 3.10 -2.58
N VAL A 112 5.24 3.73 -1.61
CA VAL A 112 6.13 3.04 -0.67
C VAL A 112 5.41 2.92 0.66
N PHE A 113 4.92 1.72 0.94
CA PHE A 113 4.35 1.36 2.24
C PHE A 113 5.47 1.00 3.21
N ALA A 114 5.20 1.11 4.49
CA ALA A 114 6.19 0.82 5.55
C ALA A 114 7.48 1.60 5.35
N GLY A 115 7.41 2.79 4.79
CA GLY A 115 8.57 3.62 4.49
C GLY A 115 8.30 5.09 4.66
N ASP A 116 9.37 5.84 4.70
CA ASP A 116 9.35 7.30 4.82
C ASP A 116 10.13 7.95 3.67
N GLN A 117 10.42 9.25 3.81
CA GLN A 117 11.13 9.99 2.77
C GLN A 117 12.52 9.44 2.49
N LYS A 118 13.17 8.83 3.47
CA LYS A 118 14.49 8.21 3.27
C LYS A 118 14.42 7.09 2.24
N ASP A 119 13.35 6.32 2.25
CA ASP A 119 13.16 5.23 1.29
C ASP A 119 12.90 5.78 -0.11
N VAL A 120 12.12 6.84 -0.22
CA VAL A 120 11.91 7.54 -1.49
C VAL A 120 13.23 8.08 -2.03
N ASP A 121 14.04 8.71 -1.18
CA ASP A 121 15.35 9.23 -1.57
C ASP A 121 16.27 8.10 -2.03
N ALA A 122 16.24 6.95 -1.35
CA ALA A 122 17.04 5.78 -1.74
C ALA A 122 16.60 5.23 -3.10
N ILE A 123 15.31 5.26 -3.40
CA ILE A 123 14.80 4.84 -4.71
C ILE A 123 15.31 5.79 -5.80
N TYR A 124 15.22 7.09 -5.57
CA TYR A 124 15.73 8.07 -6.54
C TYR A 124 17.26 7.96 -6.74
N ALA A 125 17.98 7.55 -5.69
CA ALA A 125 19.43 7.40 -5.76
C ALA A 125 19.87 6.07 -6.38
N ASN A 126 18.95 5.12 -6.57
CA ASN A 126 19.30 3.80 -7.13
C ASN A 126 19.38 3.88 -8.66
N PRO A 127 20.58 3.74 -9.25
CA PRO A 127 20.73 3.88 -10.71
C PRO A 127 20.00 2.80 -11.50
N LEU A 128 19.73 1.64 -10.88
CA LEU A 128 18.96 0.59 -11.54
C LEU A 128 17.50 0.98 -11.77
N LEU A 129 17.01 1.97 -11.04
CA LEU A 129 15.62 2.41 -11.11
C LEU A 129 15.45 3.75 -11.85
N ALA A 130 16.53 4.34 -12.32
CA ALA A 130 16.49 5.68 -12.90
C ALA A 130 15.63 5.78 -14.17
N HIS A 131 15.43 4.68 -14.87
CA HIS A 131 14.64 4.64 -16.11
C HIS A 131 13.15 4.36 -15.89
N LEU A 132 12.74 4.05 -14.65
CA LEU A 132 11.33 3.81 -14.36
C LEU A 132 10.51 5.08 -14.58
N LEU A 133 9.31 4.94 -15.13
CA LEU A 133 8.43 6.09 -15.36
C LEU A 133 8.13 6.84 -14.07
N SER A 134 7.86 6.10 -12.98
CA SER A 134 7.58 6.70 -11.69
C SER A 134 8.76 7.53 -11.16
N VAL A 135 9.98 7.05 -11.37
CA VAL A 135 11.20 7.73 -10.93
C VAL A 135 11.50 8.94 -11.82
N LYS A 136 11.45 8.76 -13.13
CA LYS A 136 11.68 9.86 -14.08
C LYS A 136 10.72 11.01 -13.87
N ASN A 137 9.47 10.72 -13.59
CA ASN A 137 8.43 11.72 -13.46
C ASN A 137 8.18 12.17 -12.03
N LYS A 138 9.05 11.74 -11.09
CA LYS A 138 8.97 12.12 -9.67
C LYS A 138 7.64 11.74 -9.03
N ARG A 139 7.16 10.53 -9.33
CA ARG A 139 5.89 10.02 -8.83
C ARG A 139 6.12 8.86 -7.86
N VAL A 140 6.98 9.08 -6.87
CA VAL A 140 7.26 8.12 -5.80
C VAL A 140 6.84 8.75 -4.49
N TRP A 141 5.94 8.08 -3.76
CA TRP A 141 5.35 8.63 -2.54
C TRP A 141 5.45 7.63 -1.40
N ALA A 142 5.95 8.09 -0.25
CA ALA A 142 5.98 7.30 0.97
C ALA A 142 4.68 7.46 1.73
N LEU A 143 4.14 6.36 2.25
CA LEU A 143 2.87 6.36 2.98
C LEU A 143 3.05 6.18 4.49
N GLY A 144 4.29 6.04 4.97
CA GLY A 144 4.61 6.03 6.38
C GLY A 144 5.07 4.68 6.90
N THR A 145 5.90 4.71 7.93
CA THR A 145 6.53 3.51 8.49
C THR A 145 5.54 2.56 9.16
N GLU A 146 4.36 3.04 9.53
CA GLU A 146 3.33 2.26 10.22
C GLU A 146 2.35 1.54 9.29
N THR A 147 2.62 1.49 7.98
CA THR A 147 1.65 0.98 7.00
C THR A 147 1.95 -0.42 6.47
N PHE A 148 2.85 -1.16 7.11
CA PHE A 148 3.09 -2.56 6.73
C PHE A 148 1.87 -3.43 7.01
N ARG A 149 1.27 -3.26 8.18
CA ARG A 149 -0.01 -3.88 8.53
C ARG A 149 -1.07 -2.80 8.54
N LEU A 150 -2.14 -3.01 7.80
CA LEU A 150 -3.25 -2.07 7.79
C LEU A 150 -4.31 -2.51 8.80
N ASP A 151 -4.26 -1.87 9.98
CA ASP A 151 -5.37 -1.89 10.93
C ASP A 151 -6.21 -0.64 10.68
N TYR A 152 -7.20 -0.41 11.54
CA TYR A 152 -8.07 0.76 11.41
C TYR A 152 -7.27 2.07 11.37
N TYR A 153 -6.33 2.22 12.30
CA TYR A 153 -5.59 3.48 12.47
C TYR A 153 -4.64 3.73 11.31
N SER A 154 -3.88 2.72 10.90
CA SER A 154 -2.94 2.89 9.80
C SER A 154 -3.66 3.06 8.47
N ALA A 155 -4.79 2.38 8.28
CA ALA A 155 -5.62 2.58 7.07
C ALA A 155 -6.15 4.01 7.01
N MET A 156 -6.62 4.56 8.13
CA MET A 156 -7.07 5.95 8.18
C MET A 156 -5.93 6.92 7.87
N LEU A 157 -4.72 6.64 8.35
CA LEU A 157 -3.55 7.45 8.02
C LEU A 157 -3.24 7.41 6.52
N VAL A 158 -3.34 6.25 5.90
CA VAL A 158 -3.14 6.13 4.45
C VAL A 158 -4.15 7.00 3.71
N LEU A 159 -5.41 6.94 4.09
CA LEU A 159 -6.44 7.78 3.49
C LEU A 159 -6.10 9.27 3.61
N GLN A 160 -5.69 9.71 4.79
CA GLN A 160 -5.34 11.12 5.02
C GLN A 160 -4.13 11.55 4.19
N ARG A 161 -3.12 10.71 4.13
CA ARG A 161 -1.89 10.99 3.39
C ARG A 161 -2.15 11.07 1.89
N LEU A 162 -2.89 10.11 1.36
CA LEU A 162 -3.26 10.12 -0.06
C LEU A 162 -4.10 11.35 -0.41
N ASN A 163 -5.04 11.70 0.43
CA ASN A 163 -5.84 12.91 0.23
C ASN A 163 -4.96 14.16 0.21
N SER A 164 -3.98 14.23 1.11
CA SER A 164 -3.06 15.36 1.18
C SER A 164 -2.14 15.44 -0.05
N ILE A 165 -1.68 14.29 -0.54
CA ILE A 165 -0.79 14.24 -1.71
C ILE A 165 -1.53 14.63 -2.99
N PHE A 166 -2.77 14.20 -3.15
CA PHE A 166 -3.50 14.29 -4.42
C PHE A 166 -4.73 15.21 -4.37
N LYS A 167 -4.69 16.21 -3.54
CA LYS A 167 -5.78 17.21 -3.50
C LYS A 167 -6.04 17.88 -4.83
#